data_c24b958aa1ac7003c562295db56fb50f
#
_entry.id   c24b958aa1ac7003c562295db56fb50f
#
_cell.length_a   1.000
_cell.length_b   1.000
_cell.length_c   1.000
_cell.angle_alpha   90.00
_cell.angle_beta   90.00
_cell.angle_gamma   90.00
#
_symmetry.space_group_name_H-M   'P 1'
#
loop_
_entity.id
_entity.type
_entity.pdbx_description
1 polymer ?
#
loop_
_entity_poly.entity_id
_entity_poly.type
_entity_poly.pdbx_seq_one_letter_code
_entity_poly.pdbx_strand_id
1 'polypeptide(L)'
;MTRIVAISDTHGKHHYLYGNIPDGDILIHTGDFSLQGNAFDTAQFFTWIGRQKHKHKIVIAGNHDLIMENLSAEEVASMVPAGVTYLNDSGCEVEGLKFWGSPVQPTFFNWAFNRDRGPKIRKHWDLIPNGIDVLLTHGPCYGIVDGAPDYIDYSIGLKHTEPKHVGCRDLREAIHRIKPTLHICGHVHSAYGDDVNNGTTFINASICNEEYELVNKPYLLDISGKSVEIDRTL
;
A
#
# COMPACT_ATOMS: atom_id res chain seq x y z
N MET A 1 -11.25 20.05 0.02
CA MET A 1 -10.15 19.43 0.78
C MET A 1 -10.68 18.10 1.25
N THR A 2 -9.99 17.02 0.98
CA THR A 2 -10.41 15.66 1.31
C THR A 2 -9.39 15.09 2.31
N ARG A 3 -9.86 14.58 3.45
CA ARG A 3 -9.04 13.99 4.50
C ARG A 3 -8.90 12.50 4.31
N ILE A 4 -7.66 12.04 4.16
CA ILE A 4 -7.29 10.65 3.93
C ILE A 4 -6.56 10.11 5.16
N VAL A 5 -6.96 8.93 5.60
CA VAL A 5 -6.24 8.13 6.58
C VAL A 5 -5.60 6.96 5.84
N ALA A 6 -4.29 6.79 5.97
CA ALA A 6 -3.56 5.71 5.30
C ALA A 6 -2.85 4.80 6.31
N ILE A 7 -3.03 3.50 6.10
CA ILE A 7 -2.36 2.42 6.83
C ILE A 7 -1.97 1.30 5.86
N SER A 8 -1.04 0.47 6.26
CA SER A 8 -0.60 -0.73 5.55
C SER A 8 -0.05 -1.77 6.53
N ASP A 9 0.14 -3.01 6.07
CA ASP A 9 0.91 -4.04 6.75
C ASP A 9 0.42 -4.30 8.19
N THR A 10 -0.88 -4.54 8.34
CA THR A 10 -1.48 -4.84 9.64
C THR A 10 -1.35 -6.31 10.04
N HIS A 11 -1.03 -7.23 9.11
CA HIS A 11 -0.71 -8.64 9.33
C HIS A 11 -1.65 -9.34 10.32
N GLY A 12 -2.98 -9.16 10.14
CA GLY A 12 -4.01 -9.74 11.00
C GLY A 12 -4.20 -9.01 12.33
N LYS A 13 -3.40 -7.99 12.63
CA LYS A 13 -3.46 -7.25 13.90
C LYS A 13 -4.35 -5.99 13.84
N HIS A 14 -5.08 -5.80 12.75
CA HIS A 14 -5.98 -4.66 12.54
C HIS A 14 -7.00 -4.45 13.68
N HIS A 15 -7.40 -5.51 14.38
CA HIS A 15 -8.32 -5.42 15.51
C HIS A 15 -7.74 -4.67 16.73
N TYR A 16 -6.41 -4.61 16.88
CA TYR A 16 -5.76 -3.81 17.93
C TYR A 16 -5.78 -2.30 17.62
N LEU A 17 -6.11 -1.93 16.37
CA LEU A 17 -6.27 -0.53 15.98
C LEU A 17 -7.68 0.01 16.26
N TYR A 18 -8.55 -0.80 16.89
CA TYR A 18 -9.91 -0.37 17.21
C TYR A 18 -9.91 0.87 18.12
N GLY A 19 -10.57 1.93 17.66
CA GLY A 19 -10.58 3.23 18.35
C GLY A 19 -9.34 4.10 18.12
N ASN A 20 -8.29 3.58 17.46
CA ASN A 20 -7.04 4.31 17.19
C ASN A 20 -6.88 4.73 15.72
N ILE A 21 -7.87 4.44 14.86
CA ILE A 21 -7.91 4.97 13.50
C ILE A 21 -8.52 6.37 13.57
N PRO A 22 -7.79 7.42 13.15
CA PRO A 22 -8.30 8.79 13.17
C PRO A 22 -9.52 8.96 12.27
N ASP A 23 -10.31 9.99 12.50
CA ASP A 23 -11.44 10.34 11.64
C ASP A 23 -10.94 10.93 10.31
N GLY A 24 -11.63 10.61 9.21
CA GLY A 24 -11.33 11.09 7.86
C GLY A 24 -12.44 10.75 6.88
N ASP A 25 -12.34 11.27 5.66
CA ASP A 25 -13.30 11.00 4.59
C ASP A 25 -13.04 9.62 3.98
N ILE A 26 -11.75 9.28 3.78
CA ILE A 26 -11.29 8.08 3.10
C ILE A 26 -10.29 7.34 4.00
N LEU A 27 -10.53 6.05 4.25
CA LEU A 27 -9.55 5.14 4.84
C LEU A 27 -8.91 4.29 3.73
N ILE A 28 -7.59 4.26 3.68
CA ILE A 28 -6.81 3.49 2.71
C ILE A 28 -6.00 2.42 3.44
N HIS A 29 -6.00 1.20 2.88
CA HIS A 29 -5.11 0.13 3.29
C HIS A 29 -4.34 -0.41 2.08
N THR A 30 -3.01 -0.32 2.11
CA THR A 30 -2.15 -0.65 0.96
C THR A 30 -1.55 -2.05 1.00
N GLY A 31 -2.29 -3.01 1.55
CA GLY A 31 -1.94 -4.44 1.47
C GLY A 31 -1.33 -5.01 2.74
N ASP A 32 -1.10 -6.33 2.70
CA ASP A 32 -0.64 -7.14 3.84
C ASP A 32 -1.56 -6.98 5.06
N PHE A 33 -2.88 -7.08 4.79
CA PHE A 33 -3.87 -7.05 5.85
C PHE A 33 -3.98 -8.38 6.59
N SER A 34 -3.52 -9.49 5.99
CA SER A 34 -3.43 -10.82 6.61
C SER A 34 -1.98 -11.24 6.86
N LEU A 35 -1.76 -12.26 7.68
CA LEU A 35 -0.42 -12.80 7.93
C LEU A 35 -0.08 -13.93 6.97
N GLN A 36 -1.02 -14.82 6.68
CA GLN A 36 -0.83 -15.99 5.82
C GLN A 36 -1.86 -16.10 4.69
N GLY A 37 -2.69 -15.09 4.49
CA GLY A 37 -3.62 -14.97 3.38
C GLY A 37 -4.65 -16.08 3.28
N ASN A 38 -5.09 -16.65 4.40
CA ASN A 38 -6.19 -17.61 4.41
C ASN A 38 -7.56 -16.91 4.36
N ALA A 39 -8.61 -17.66 3.99
CA ALA A 39 -9.96 -17.12 3.82
C ALA A 39 -10.54 -16.53 5.11
N PHE A 40 -10.21 -17.10 6.26
CA PHE A 40 -10.73 -16.65 7.56
C PHE A 40 -10.14 -15.28 7.93
N ASP A 41 -8.83 -15.12 7.87
CA ASP A 41 -8.15 -13.86 8.20
C ASP A 41 -8.58 -12.75 7.24
N THR A 42 -8.72 -13.08 5.95
CA THR A 42 -9.20 -12.15 4.91
C THR A 42 -10.63 -11.69 5.20
N ALA A 43 -11.54 -12.61 5.55
CA ALA A 43 -12.92 -12.26 5.91
C ALA A 43 -13.00 -11.42 7.20
N GLN A 44 -12.14 -11.70 8.17
CA GLN A 44 -12.03 -10.89 9.40
C GLN A 44 -11.59 -9.45 9.09
N PHE A 45 -10.59 -9.28 8.23
CA PHE A 45 -10.14 -7.97 7.80
C PHE A 45 -11.25 -7.19 7.08
N PHE A 46 -11.93 -7.80 6.10
CA PHE A 46 -13.01 -7.13 5.39
C PHE A 46 -14.18 -6.79 6.31
N THR A 47 -14.47 -7.63 7.30
CA THR A 47 -15.46 -7.33 8.35
C THR A 47 -15.02 -6.12 9.18
N TRP A 48 -13.75 -6.05 9.58
CA TRP A 48 -13.21 -4.96 10.38
C TRP A 48 -13.19 -3.64 9.61
N ILE A 49 -12.66 -3.63 8.38
CA ILE A 49 -12.57 -2.39 7.60
C ILE A 49 -13.95 -1.89 7.18
N GLY A 50 -14.88 -2.79 6.89
CA GLY A 50 -16.27 -2.42 6.58
C GLY A 50 -16.98 -1.67 7.72
N ARG A 51 -16.57 -1.92 8.98
CA ARG A 51 -17.12 -1.27 10.17
C ARG A 51 -16.48 0.07 10.51
N GLN A 52 -15.39 0.47 9.81
CA GLN A 52 -14.79 1.77 10.05
C GLN A 52 -15.75 2.90 9.63
N LYS A 53 -15.70 4.02 10.35
CA LYS A 53 -16.64 5.15 10.21
C LYS A 53 -16.48 5.94 8.91
N HIS A 54 -15.32 5.82 8.27
CA HIS A 54 -14.99 6.57 7.07
C HIS A 54 -16.03 6.35 5.98
N LYS A 55 -16.41 7.41 5.29
CA LYS A 55 -17.40 7.35 4.21
C LYS A 55 -16.95 6.39 3.09
N HIS A 56 -15.65 6.42 2.77
CA HIS A 56 -15.06 5.57 1.74
C HIS A 56 -13.90 4.77 2.33
N LYS A 57 -13.75 3.53 1.91
CA LYS A 57 -12.64 2.65 2.25
C LYS A 57 -12.07 2.08 0.96
N ILE A 58 -10.76 2.26 0.73
CA ILE A 58 -10.06 1.76 -0.46
C ILE A 58 -8.98 0.80 -0.01
N VAL A 59 -8.95 -0.39 -0.59
CA VAL A 59 -8.05 -1.48 -0.21
C VAL A 59 -7.38 -2.05 -1.45
N ILE A 60 -6.09 -2.32 -1.36
CA ILE A 60 -5.38 -3.26 -2.24
C ILE A 60 -4.87 -4.43 -1.41
N ALA A 61 -4.54 -5.54 -2.05
CA ALA A 61 -3.84 -6.64 -1.39
C ALA A 61 -2.31 -6.39 -1.35
N GLY A 62 -1.61 -7.17 -0.55
CA GLY A 62 -0.16 -7.27 -0.53
C GLY A 62 0.30 -8.71 -0.72
N ASN A 63 1.60 -8.95 -0.53
CA ASN A 63 2.16 -10.27 -0.79
C ASN A 63 1.74 -11.34 0.23
N HIS A 64 1.41 -10.97 1.46
CA HIS A 64 0.86 -11.89 2.45
C HIS A 64 -0.60 -12.26 2.22
N ASP A 65 -1.31 -11.56 1.35
CA ASP A 65 -2.74 -11.79 1.09
C ASP A 65 -2.94 -12.85 -0.02
N LEU A 66 -2.37 -14.05 0.21
CA LEU A 66 -2.19 -15.12 -0.77
C LEU A 66 -3.46 -15.52 -1.50
N ILE A 67 -4.59 -15.61 -0.79
CA ILE A 67 -5.86 -16.03 -1.39
C ILE A 67 -6.33 -15.02 -2.44
N MET A 68 -6.06 -13.72 -2.22
CA MET A 68 -6.56 -12.65 -3.09
C MET A 68 -6.01 -12.68 -4.52
N GLU A 69 -4.85 -13.29 -4.74
CA GLU A 69 -4.29 -13.46 -6.08
C GLU A 69 -5.04 -14.50 -6.92
N ASN A 70 -5.65 -15.49 -6.24
CA ASN A 70 -6.23 -16.66 -6.89
C ASN A 70 -7.76 -16.62 -7.00
N LEU A 71 -8.40 -15.64 -6.34
CA LEU A 71 -9.85 -15.47 -6.40
C LEU A 71 -10.29 -14.85 -7.73
N SER A 72 -11.40 -15.34 -8.27
CA SER A 72 -12.11 -14.69 -9.37
C SER A 72 -12.69 -13.34 -8.92
N ALA A 73 -13.02 -12.48 -9.88
CA ALA A 73 -13.66 -11.19 -9.58
C ALA A 73 -14.98 -11.35 -8.82
N GLU A 74 -15.74 -12.43 -9.09
CA GLU A 74 -17.00 -12.73 -8.41
C GLU A 74 -16.78 -13.14 -6.95
N GLU A 75 -15.76 -13.98 -6.68
CA GLU A 75 -15.39 -14.37 -5.33
C GLU A 75 -14.89 -13.16 -4.53
N VAL A 76 -14.03 -12.32 -5.11
CA VAL A 76 -13.61 -11.07 -4.48
C VAL A 76 -14.82 -10.19 -4.17
N ALA A 77 -15.75 -10.00 -5.12
CA ALA A 77 -16.94 -9.19 -4.91
C ALA A 77 -17.84 -9.74 -3.79
N SER A 78 -17.85 -11.05 -3.58
CA SER A 78 -18.61 -11.68 -2.49
C SER A 78 -17.99 -11.47 -1.10
N MET A 79 -16.67 -11.24 -1.04
CA MET A 79 -15.93 -11.03 0.21
C MET A 79 -15.86 -9.56 0.62
N VAL A 80 -15.83 -8.65 -0.35
CA VAL A 80 -15.68 -7.21 -0.12
C VAL A 80 -17.04 -6.62 0.30
N PRO A 81 -17.17 -6.06 1.50
CA PRO A 81 -18.45 -5.52 1.96
C PRO A 81 -18.82 -4.21 1.26
N ALA A 82 -20.12 -3.90 1.26
CA ALA A 82 -20.62 -2.63 0.75
C ALA A 82 -19.89 -1.44 1.42
N GLY A 83 -19.52 -0.43 0.62
CA GLY A 83 -18.78 0.75 1.08
C GLY A 83 -17.27 0.57 1.20
N VAL A 84 -16.74 -0.61 0.81
CA VAL A 84 -15.32 -0.87 0.60
C VAL A 84 -15.06 -1.04 -0.89
N THR A 85 -14.04 -0.37 -1.41
CA THR A 85 -13.55 -0.53 -2.78
C THR A 85 -12.23 -1.29 -2.76
N TYR A 86 -12.20 -2.48 -3.36
CA TYR A 86 -10.98 -3.24 -3.57
C TYR A 86 -10.44 -2.97 -4.96
N LEU A 87 -9.14 -2.63 -5.06
CA LEU A 87 -8.47 -2.36 -6.32
C LEU A 87 -7.39 -3.42 -6.60
N ASN A 88 -7.37 -3.91 -7.83
CA ASN A 88 -6.35 -4.81 -8.36
C ASN A 88 -6.16 -4.44 -9.84
N ASP A 89 -5.06 -3.75 -10.14
CA ASP A 89 -4.79 -3.14 -11.45
C ASP A 89 -6.02 -2.39 -12.01
N SER A 90 -6.63 -1.61 -11.14
CA SER A 90 -7.89 -0.92 -11.44
C SER A 90 -7.97 0.42 -10.74
N GLY A 91 -8.90 1.26 -11.17
CA GLY A 91 -9.10 2.60 -10.61
C GLY A 91 -10.51 2.84 -10.11
N CYS A 92 -10.66 3.87 -9.30
CA CYS A 92 -11.95 4.43 -8.91
C CYS A 92 -11.85 5.95 -8.79
N GLU A 93 -13.00 6.61 -8.71
CA GLU A 93 -13.09 8.03 -8.43
C GLU A 93 -13.92 8.22 -7.16
N VAL A 94 -13.35 8.92 -6.16
CA VAL A 94 -13.94 9.13 -4.85
C VAL A 94 -13.62 10.55 -4.40
N GLU A 95 -14.64 11.31 -3.93
CA GLU A 95 -14.51 12.71 -3.50
C GLU A 95 -13.84 13.61 -4.56
N GLY A 96 -14.03 13.31 -5.86
CA GLY A 96 -13.42 14.03 -6.97
C GLY A 96 -11.94 13.74 -7.20
N LEU A 97 -11.35 12.76 -6.48
CA LEU A 97 -10.00 12.27 -6.65
C LEU A 97 -10.00 10.96 -7.43
N LYS A 98 -9.09 10.84 -8.38
CA LYS A 98 -8.89 9.63 -9.19
C LYS A 98 -7.80 8.76 -8.59
N PHE A 99 -8.18 7.55 -8.20
CA PHE A 99 -7.30 6.55 -7.61
C PHE A 99 -6.96 5.46 -8.63
N TRP A 100 -5.77 4.90 -8.49
CA TRP A 100 -5.38 3.63 -9.09
C TRP A 100 -4.71 2.77 -8.03
N GLY A 101 -5.05 1.47 -8.00
CA GLY A 101 -4.48 0.52 -7.05
C GLY A 101 -3.95 -0.74 -7.72
N SER A 102 -2.77 -1.17 -7.30
CA SER A 102 -2.12 -2.42 -7.75
C SER A 102 -1.44 -3.13 -6.59
N PRO A 103 -1.73 -4.42 -6.34
CA PRO A 103 -1.03 -5.21 -5.34
C PRO A 103 0.33 -5.73 -5.82
N VAL A 104 0.62 -5.59 -7.12
CA VAL A 104 1.79 -6.18 -7.77
C VAL A 104 3.09 -5.61 -7.23
N GLN A 105 4.08 -6.48 -7.04
CA GLN A 105 5.39 -6.12 -6.56
C GLN A 105 6.51 -6.94 -7.23
N PRO A 106 7.77 -6.49 -7.16
CA PRO A 106 8.89 -7.30 -7.58
C PRO A 106 8.95 -8.62 -6.82
N THR A 107 9.29 -9.71 -7.52
CA THR A 107 9.43 -11.04 -6.94
C THR A 107 10.27 -11.02 -5.66
N PHE A 108 9.65 -11.47 -4.57
CA PHE A 108 10.23 -11.60 -3.25
C PHE A 108 9.76 -12.93 -2.63
N PHE A 109 10.66 -13.88 -2.47
CA PHE A 109 10.33 -15.26 -2.09
C PHE A 109 9.20 -15.87 -2.95
N ASN A 110 8.38 -16.74 -2.35
CA ASN A 110 7.24 -17.38 -3.01
C ASN A 110 5.90 -16.85 -2.45
N TRP A 111 5.75 -15.52 -2.47
CA TRP A 111 4.57 -14.81 -2.00
C TRP A 111 3.62 -14.46 -3.15
N ALA A 112 2.44 -13.92 -2.81
CA ALA A 112 1.46 -13.49 -3.80
C ALA A 112 1.89 -12.22 -4.57
N PHE A 113 1.25 -11.98 -5.70
CA PHE A 113 1.41 -10.80 -6.55
C PHE A 113 2.83 -10.51 -7.04
N ASN A 114 3.71 -11.51 -6.95
CA ASN A 114 5.08 -11.43 -7.42
C ASN A 114 5.16 -11.34 -8.94
N ARG A 115 5.92 -10.38 -9.45
CA ARG A 115 6.25 -10.25 -10.87
C ARG A 115 7.74 -9.95 -11.02
N ASP A 116 8.40 -10.61 -11.95
CA ASP A 116 9.81 -10.34 -12.21
C ASP A 116 9.99 -8.91 -12.72
N ARG A 117 11.04 -8.24 -12.25
CA ARG A 117 11.44 -6.90 -12.69
C ARG A 117 11.59 -6.84 -14.22
N GLY A 118 11.44 -5.68 -14.80
CA GLY A 118 11.49 -5.45 -16.23
C GLY A 118 10.17 -5.76 -16.93
N PRO A 119 10.15 -6.43 -18.12
CA PRO A 119 8.95 -6.51 -18.96
C PRO A 119 7.72 -7.14 -18.29
N LYS A 120 7.91 -8.07 -17.33
CA LYS A 120 6.79 -8.75 -16.69
C LYS A 120 6.03 -7.80 -15.73
N ILE A 121 6.75 -7.09 -14.87
CA ILE A 121 6.11 -6.16 -13.93
C ILE A 121 5.68 -4.88 -14.64
N ARG A 122 6.40 -4.44 -15.66
CA ARG A 122 6.09 -3.23 -16.44
C ARG A 122 4.70 -3.29 -17.07
N LYS A 123 4.22 -4.47 -17.49
CA LYS A 123 2.87 -4.65 -18.02
C LYS A 123 1.78 -4.12 -17.08
N HIS A 124 1.97 -4.26 -15.77
CA HIS A 124 1.04 -3.76 -14.76
C HIS A 124 1.15 -2.25 -14.62
N TRP A 125 2.37 -1.72 -14.61
CA TRP A 125 2.59 -0.27 -14.53
C TRP A 125 2.15 0.49 -15.77
N ASP A 126 2.14 -0.17 -16.94
CA ASP A 126 1.65 0.42 -18.20
C ASP A 126 0.11 0.52 -18.24
N LEU A 127 -0.61 -0.23 -17.40
CA LEU A 127 -2.06 -0.10 -17.24
C LEU A 127 -2.47 1.19 -16.52
N ILE A 128 -1.57 1.80 -15.73
CA ILE A 128 -1.89 2.98 -14.94
C ILE A 128 -2.19 4.17 -15.87
N PRO A 129 -3.41 4.72 -15.85
CA PRO A 129 -3.79 5.82 -16.73
C PRO A 129 -3.09 7.13 -16.31
N ASN A 130 -2.93 8.02 -17.27
CA ASN A 130 -2.50 9.38 -16.96
C ASN A 130 -3.62 10.14 -16.24
N GLY A 131 -3.22 11.12 -15.41
CA GLY A 131 -4.16 12.04 -14.77
C GLY A 131 -4.86 11.45 -13.54
N ILE A 132 -4.33 10.39 -12.95
CA ILE A 132 -4.72 9.97 -11.60
C ILE A 132 -4.13 10.95 -10.57
N ASP A 133 -4.82 11.09 -9.44
CA ASP A 133 -4.37 11.94 -8.33
C ASP A 133 -3.62 11.12 -7.30
N VAL A 134 -4.08 9.91 -7.00
CA VAL A 134 -3.54 9.02 -5.98
C VAL A 134 -3.21 7.66 -6.56
N LEU A 135 -1.96 7.24 -6.38
CA LEU A 135 -1.49 5.91 -6.73
C LEU A 135 -1.30 5.09 -5.44
N LEU A 136 -1.87 3.89 -5.43
CA LEU A 136 -1.71 2.91 -4.36
C LEU A 136 -0.95 1.71 -4.91
N THR A 137 0.19 1.36 -4.30
CA THR A 137 0.90 0.10 -4.58
C THR A 137 1.27 -0.56 -3.28
N HIS A 138 1.36 -1.90 -3.25
CA HIS A 138 1.81 -2.54 -2.02
C HIS A 138 3.28 -2.21 -1.77
N GLY A 139 4.18 -2.53 -2.70
CA GLY A 139 5.60 -2.20 -2.57
C GLY A 139 5.94 -0.78 -3.03
N PRO A 140 7.03 -0.17 -2.48
CA PRO A 140 7.48 1.16 -2.84
C PRO A 140 8.16 1.22 -4.21
N CYS A 141 8.30 2.41 -4.77
CA CYS A 141 9.20 2.64 -5.90
C CYS A 141 10.65 2.76 -5.43
N TYR A 142 11.60 2.48 -6.33
CA TYR A 142 13.04 2.49 -6.03
C TYR A 142 13.53 3.87 -5.58
N GLY A 143 14.26 3.88 -4.46
CA GLY A 143 15.00 5.03 -3.94
C GLY A 143 14.15 6.05 -3.19
N ILE A 144 12.89 5.74 -2.84
CA ILE A 144 12.01 6.61 -2.07
C ILE A 144 11.18 5.74 -1.12
N VAL A 145 11.27 5.99 0.18
CA VAL A 145 10.63 5.25 1.28
C VAL A 145 10.70 3.72 1.12
N ASP A 146 11.88 3.22 0.68
CA ASP A 146 12.12 1.83 0.28
C ASP A 146 13.39 1.22 0.90
N GLY A 147 13.95 1.86 1.92
CA GLY A 147 15.18 1.42 2.58
C GLY A 147 14.94 0.21 3.47
N ALA A 148 15.37 -0.98 3.03
CA ALA A 148 15.44 -2.15 3.90
C ALA A 148 16.68 -2.04 4.80
N PRO A 149 16.57 -2.44 6.11
CA PRO A 149 17.70 -2.38 7.01
C PRO A 149 18.75 -3.43 6.64
N ASP A 150 19.72 -3.57 7.52
CA ASP A 150 20.80 -4.55 7.47
C ASP A 150 20.38 -5.87 6.79
N TYR A 151 20.96 -6.15 5.64
CA TYR A 151 20.79 -7.47 5.05
C TYR A 151 22.11 -8.25 5.08
N ILE A 152 22.02 -9.55 5.26
CA ILE A 152 23.17 -10.45 5.12
C ILE A 152 23.21 -10.90 3.68
N ASP A 153 24.28 -10.56 2.97
CA ASP A 153 24.57 -11.19 1.69
C ASP A 153 25.12 -12.59 1.97
N TYR A 154 24.24 -13.57 1.93
CA TYR A 154 24.60 -14.96 2.20
C TYR A 154 25.60 -15.55 1.20
N SER A 155 25.74 -14.95 0.01
CA SER A 155 26.70 -15.42 -0.99
C SER A 155 28.14 -15.13 -0.62
N ILE A 156 28.37 -14.07 0.15
CA ILE A 156 29.70 -13.62 0.60
C ILE A 156 29.82 -13.51 2.13
N GLY A 157 28.75 -13.80 2.86
CA GLY A 157 28.73 -13.78 4.33
C GLY A 157 28.93 -12.41 4.96
N LEU A 158 28.72 -11.33 4.21
CA LEU A 158 28.88 -9.97 4.70
C LEU A 158 27.53 -9.39 5.16
N LYS A 159 27.55 -8.79 6.35
CA LYS A 159 26.45 -7.94 6.84
C LYS A 159 26.64 -6.51 6.30
N HIS A 160 25.65 -6.02 5.58
CA HIS A 160 25.62 -4.64 5.13
C HIS A 160 24.85 -3.80 6.16
N THR A 161 25.43 -2.69 6.59
CA THR A 161 24.85 -1.78 7.60
C THR A 161 24.17 -0.56 6.97
N GLU A 162 24.36 -0.35 5.67
CA GLU A 162 23.69 0.73 4.95
C GLU A 162 22.34 0.22 4.40
N PRO A 163 21.26 0.98 4.57
CA PRO A 163 19.96 0.61 4.02
C PRO A 163 20.04 0.33 2.51
N LYS A 164 19.51 -0.80 2.10
CA LYS A 164 19.44 -1.16 0.69
C LYS A 164 18.12 -0.70 0.11
N HIS A 165 18.17 0.03 -1.00
CA HIS A 165 16.97 0.33 -1.79
C HIS A 165 16.42 -0.93 -2.46
N VAL A 166 15.23 -1.36 -2.04
CA VAL A 166 14.60 -2.60 -2.53
C VAL A 166 13.41 -2.36 -3.45
N GLY A 167 12.93 -1.12 -3.54
CA GLY A 167 11.77 -0.73 -4.33
C GLY A 167 11.87 -1.06 -5.82
N CYS A 168 10.79 -0.82 -6.54
CA CYS A 168 10.65 -1.15 -7.96
C CYS A 168 11.13 -0.01 -8.86
N ARG A 169 12.16 -0.25 -9.70
CA ARG A 169 12.66 0.73 -10.68
C ARG A 169 11.63 1.01 -11.78
N ASP A 170 10.97 -0.04 -12.26
CA ASP A 170 9.93 0.09 -13.31
C ASP A 170 8.73 0.91 -12.81
N LEU A 171 8.36 0.77 -11.51
CA LEU A 171 7.34 1.62 -10.88
C LEU A 171 7.79 3.08 -10.79
N ARG A 172 9.05 3.34 -10.47
CA ARG A 172 9.58 4.71 -10.44
C ARG A 172 9.49 5.38 -11.82
N GLU A 173 9.80 4.65 -12.89
CA GLU A 173 9.64 5.14 -14.28
C GLU A 173 8.16 5.45 -14.58
N ALA A 174 7.24 4.58 -14.17
CA ALA A 174 5.80 4.81 -14.32
C ALA A 174 5.34 6.07 -13.54
N ILE A 175 5.77 6.25 -12.30
CA ILE A 175 5.44 7.43 -11.49
C ILE A 175 5.98 8.72 -12.16
N HIS A 176 7.19 8.69 -12.73
CA HIS A 176 7.72 9.83 -13.47
C HIS A 176 6.89 10.19 -14.72
N ARG A 177 6.26 9.20 -15.37
CA ARG A 177 5.35 9.39 -16.50
C ARG A 177 4.01 9.96 -16.04
N ILE A 178 3.44 9.40 -14.98
CA ILE A 178 2.05 9.66 -14.52
C ILE A 178 1.99 10.94 -13.68
N LYS A 179 2.98 11.18 -12.83
CA LYS A 179 3.08 12.29 -11.87
C LYS A 179 1.83 12.41 -10.98
N PRO A 180 1.47 11.35 -10.23
CA PRO A 180 0.38 11.45 -9.27
C PRO A 180 0.72 12.50 -8.21
N THR A 181 -0.29 13.08 -7.60
CA THR A 181 -0.12 14.02 -6.47
C THR A 181 0.39 13.28 -5.23
N LEU A 182 -0.11 12.05 -5.03
CA LEU A 182 0.18 11.23 -3.87
C LEU A 182 0.44 9.77 -4.29
N HIS A 183 1.47 9.15 -3.74
CA HIS A 183 1.75 7.72 -3.83
C HIS A 183 1.81 7.14 -2.41
N ILE A 184 0.99 6.14 -2.14
CA ILE A 184 0.95 5.44 -0.84
C ILE A 184 1.33 3.98 -1.07
N CYS A 185 2.25 3.48 -0.26
CA CYS A 185 2.71 2.10 -0.26
C CYS A 185 2.91 1.57 1.16
N GLY A 186 3.41 0.34 1.27
CA GLY A 186 3.82 -0.35 2.49
C GLY A 186 4.97 -1.30 2.23
N HIS A 187 4.86 -2.58 2.65
CA HIS A 187 5.74 -3.71 2.37
C HIS A 187 7.12 -3.64 3.02
N VAL A 188 7.81 -2.51 2.97
CA VAL A 188 9.12 -2.32 3.59
C VAL A 188 8.89 -1.65 4.95
N HIS A 189 8.71 -2.45 5.99
CA HIS A 189 8.31 -1.97 7.32
C HIS A 189 9.27 -0.94 7.90
N SER A 190 10.58 -1.18 7.75
CA SER A 190 11.65 -0.26 8.19
C SER A 190 11.67 1.09 7.48
N ALA A 191 10.97 1.19 6.35
CA ALA A 191 10.91 2.41 5.55
C ALA A 191 9.64 3.23 5.81
N TYR A 192 8.89 2.94 6.90
CA TYR A 192 7.79 3.81 7.32
C TYR A 192 8.25 5.27 7.35
N GLY A 193 7.56 6.10 6.60
CA GLY A 193 7.98 7.49 6.43
C GLY A 193 7.35 8.14 5.21
N ASP A 194 7.74 9.39 4.99
CA ASP A 194 7.29 10.17 3.86
C ASP A 194 8.44 10.94 3.19
N ASP A 195 8.27 11.26 1.92
CA ASP A 195 9.19 12.08 1.12
C ASP A 195 8.41 12.84 0.04
N VAL A 196 8.99 13.90 -0.48
CA VAL A 196 8.44 14.66 -1.61
C VAL A 196 9.47 14.71 -2.72
N ASN A 197 9.14 14.16 -3.87
CA ASN A 197 10.03 14.13 -5.03
C ASN A 197 9.29 14.47 -6.31
N ASN A 198 9.80 15.43 -7.08
CA ASN A 198 9.24 15.87 -8.36
C ASN A 198 7.74 16.21 -8.34
N GLY A 199 7.25 16.77 -7.21
CA GLY A 199 5.86 17.18 -7.05
C GLY A 199 4.90 16.07 -6.68
N THR A 200 5.38 14.84 -6.44
CA THR A 200 4.64 13.74 -5.84
C THR A 200 5.02 13.61 -4.37
N THR A 201 4.04 13.51 -3.49
CA THR A 201 4.23 13.11 -2.09
C THR A 201 4.21 11.59 -2.02
N PHE A 202 5.21 10.99 -1.38
CA PHE A 202 5.36 9.54 -1.19
C PHE A 202 5.16 9.20 0.27
N ILE A 203 4.44 8.13 0.55
CA ILE A 203 4.19 7.64 1.91
C ILE A 203 4.35 6.14 1.93
N ASN A 204 5.18 5.65 2.84
CA ASN A 204 5.14 4.27 3.28
C ASN A 204 4.35 4.23 4.60
N ALA A 205 3.17 3.62 4.55
CA ALA A 205 2.19 3.61 5.64
C ALA A 205 2.20 2.32 6.46
N SER A 206 3.30 1.55 6.46
CA SER A 206 3.44 0.31 7.22
C SER A 206 3.25 0.55 8.72
N ILE A 207 2.21 -0.01 9.30
CA ILE A 207 1.91 0.13 10.74
C ILE A 207 2.83 -0.74 11.60
N CYS A 208 3.26 -1.90 11.07
CA CYS A 208 4.14 -2.81 11.75
C CYS A 208 5.62 -2.48 11.53
N ASN A 209 6.45 -2.84 12.53
CA ASN A 209 7.89 -2.97 12.38
C ASN A 209 8.24 -4.35 11.78
N GLU A 210 9.54 -4.67 11.70
CA GLU A 210 10.05 -5.93 11.14
C GLU A 210 9.75 -7.16 12.00
N GLU A 211 9.49 -6.96 13.29
CA GLU A 211 9.01 -7.98 14.22
C GLU A 211 7.47 -8.12 14.18
N TYR A 212 6.83 -7.47 13.21
CA TYR A 212 5.38 -7.42 13.08
C TYR A 212 4.65 -6.77 14.27
N GLU A 213 5.30 -5.95 15.06
CA GLU A 213 4.67 -5.19 16.13
C GLU A 213 4.05 -3.90 15.59
N LEU A 214 2.87 -3.53 16.10
CA LEU A 214 2.20 -2.28 15.77
C LEU A 214 2.88 -1.10 16.48
N VAL A 215 3.82 -0.46 15.83
CA VAL A 215 4.63 0.62 16.42
C VAL A 215 4.42 1.98 15.75
N ASN A 216 3.96 1.97 14.50
CA ASN A 216 3.77 3.18 13.73
C ASN A 216 2.32 3.67 13.80
N LYS A 217 2.13 4.97 13.52
CA LYS A 217 0.81 5.60 13.52
C LYS A 217 0.20 5.63 12.12
N PRO A 218 -1.14 5.63 12.00
CA PRO A 218 -1.77 5.96 10.73
C PRO A 218 -1.30 7.32 10.20
N TYR A 219 -1.10 7.44 8.90
CA TYR A 219 -0.92 8.75 8.27
C TYR A 219 -2.26 9.46 8.14
N LEU A 220 -2.28 10.73 8.48
CA LEU A 220 -3.42 11.62 8.30
C LEU A 220 -3.02 12.72 7.31
N LEU A 221 -3.75 12.81 6.20
CA LEU A 221 -3.39 13.63 5.05
C LEU A 221 -4.58 14.47 4.62
N ASP A 222 -4.33 15.73 4.30
CA ASP A 222 -5.29 16.60 3.65
C ASP A 222 -4.86 16.86 2.21
N ILE A 223 -5.70 16.47 1.24
CA ILE A 223 -5.44 16.68 -0.18
C ILE A 223 -6.37 17.76 -0.76
N SER A 224 -5.79 18.70 -1.48
CA SER A 224 -6.52 19.76 -2.16
C SER A 224 -5.85 20.11 -3.49
N GLY A 225 -6.47 19.73 -4.61
CA GLY A 225 -5.86 19.88 -5.93
C GLY A 225 -4.54 19.10 -6.03
N LYS A 226 -3.42 19.81 -6.23
CA LYS A 226 -2.07 19.21 -6.31
C LYS A 226 -1.27 19.38 -5.01
N SER A 227 -1.89 19.76 -3.92
CA SER A 227 -1.25 19.90 -2.61
C SER A 227 -1.65 18.75 -1.69
N VAL A 228 -0.66 18.21 -0.99
CA VAL A 228 -0.82 17.24 0.10
C VAL A 228 -0.20 17.84 1.35
N GLU A 229 -0.97 17.89 2.43
CA GLU A 229 -0.49 18.30 3.74
C GLU A 229 -0.58 17.11 4.69
N ILE A 230 0.52 16.83 5.41
CA ILE A 230 0.59 15.72 6.38
C ILE A 230 0.31 16.30 7.76
N ASP A 231 -0.77 15.85 8.39
CA ASP A 231 -1.09 16.20 9.77
C ASP A 231 -0.24 15.34 10.72
N ARG A 232 0.69 15.99 11.42
CA ARG A 232 1.63 15.33 12.35
C ARG A 232 1.20 15.43 13.82
N THR A 233 -0.07 15.74 14.07
CA THR A 233 -0.58 15.93 15.44
C THR A 233 -0.99 14.63 16.13
N LEU A 234 -0.94 13.49 15.44
CA LEU A 234 -1.28 12.16 15.97
C LEU A 234 -0.24 11.60 16.94
#